data_9f6de3e69c8768bd0ec35f11575e5223
#
_entry.id   9f6de3e69c8768bd0ec35f11575e5223
#
_cell.length_a   1.000
_cell.length_b   1.000
_cell.length_c   1.000
_cell.angle_alpha   90.00
_cell.angle_beta   90.00
_cell.angle_gamma   90.00
#
_symmetry.space_group_name_H-M   'P 1'
#
loop_
_entity.id
_entity.type
_entity.pdbx_description
1 polymer ?
#
loop_
_entity_poly.entity_id
_entity_poly.type
_entity_poly.pdbx_seq_one_letter_code
_entity_poly.pdbx_strand_id
1 'polypeptide(L)'
;MTNFNYRIKNINYDDKVILYNTIGAFMVKGGALVISLFTMPAYMRYFDNQQILGLWFTILSVLSWVLTFDLGIGNGLRNHLVPALLNKNQLKVKKYISSAYLVIGSVVILSIVFSTIFFRFINWNTTFNVSSELVSKNTLNITVGIVFSGIMLQFLFKLITSILYAMQKSALNNLLVLLTSIINLLYVSLTKSSDISTNLISLAVVNVLAVNLPLFTATIIVFAKELKGCKPEIKFFEMQYARDVMKLGGIFFWVQIMYMVITATNEFLITWFTSPEMVVEYQIYNKLFTLIGTVFTLALTPIWSAVTKAHSERNFIWIKKLYKKLKVIAMLAIIFEFGMIPFLQLGINLWLGDNAIQVNYLYAIAFAMFGSIIIWNGVISSIANGCGELKTQSIFFTIGALIKIPIAWVLVGVFNSWIGVIVANIIAMSLYCLIQPMWLNKFLSKNELEEN
;
A
#
# COMPACT_ATOMS: atom_id res chain seq x y z
N MET A 1 -1.35 -25.78 26.57
CA MET A 1 -0.25 -24.89 26.99
C MET A 1 1.08 -25.19 26.31
N THR A 2 1.46 -26.41 26.08
CA THR A 2 2.77 -26.84 25.54
C THR A 2 3.06 -26.41 24.09
N ASN A 3 2.08 -26.38 23.18
CA ASN A 3 2.30 -26.05 21.77
C ASN A 3 2.50 -24.55 21.46
N PHE A 4 1.96 -23.64 22.28
CA PHE A 4 2.15 -22.18 22.14
C PHE A 4 3.58 -21.81 22.54
N ASN A 5 4.09 -22.40 23.62
CA ASN A 5 5.43 -22.14 24.11
C ASN A 5 6.55 -22.69 23.19
N TYR A 6 6.32 -23.80 22.47
CA TYR A 6 7.33 -24.43 21.62
C TYR A 6 7.56 -23.64 20.32
N ARG A 7 6.51 -23.04 19.74
CA ARG A 7 6.62 -22.28 18.49
C ARG A 7 7.11 -20.83 18.68
N ILE A 8 6.87 -20.21 19.83
CA ILE A 8 7.44 -18.88 20.14
C ILE A 8 8.91 -18.99 20.56
N LYS A 9 9.36 -20.14 21.08
CA LYS A 9 10.76 -20.36 21.46
C LYS A 9 11.73 -20.31 20.26
N ASN A 10 11.23 -20.47 19.03
CA ASN A 10 12.02 -20.45 17.78
C ASN A 10 11.95 -19.11 17.03
N ILE A 11 11.52 -18.03 17.65
CA ILE A 11 11.78 -16.69 17.14
C ILE A 11 13.21 -16.30 17.56
N ASN A 12 14.17 -17.12 17.19
CA ASN A 12 15.54 -16.67 17.12
C ASN A 12 15.66 -15.82 15.85
N TYR A 13 16.02 -14.56 16.03
CA TYR A 13 16.42 -13.67 14.97
C TYR A 13 17.78 -14.09 14.41
N ASP A 14 17.81 -15.28 13.83
CA ASP A 14 18.94 -15.73 13.05
C ASP A 14 18.91 -14.91 11.75
N ASP A 15 20.01 -14.27 11.39
CA ASP A 15 20.14 -13.54 10.11
C ASP A 15 19.68 -14.40 8.93
N LYS A 16 19.82 -15.73 9.04
CA LYS A 16 19.30 -16.72 8.09
C LYS A 16 17.77 -16.70 7.98
N VAL A 17 17.02 -16.59 9.08
CA VAL A 17 15.54 -16.56 9.05
C VAL A 17 15.06 -15.28 8.39
N ILE A 18 15.72 -14.16 8.67
CA ILE A 18 15.43 -12.87 8.02
C ILE A 18 15.73 -13.00 6.52
N LEU A 19 16.86 -13.58 6.15
CA LEU A 19 17.26 -13.76 4.75
C LEU A 19 16.27 -14.68 4.00
N TYR A 20 15.90 -15.84 4.55
CA TYR A 20 14.93 -16.74 3.94
C TYR A 20 13.53 -16.10 3.79
N ASN A 21 13.06 -15.39 4.81
CA ASN A 21 11.79 -14.65 4.74
C ASN A 21 11.84 -13.53 3.71
N THR A 22 12.98 -12.86 3.59
CA THR A 22 13.19 -11.80 2.60
C THR A 22 13.23 -12.37 1.19
N ILE A 23 13.99 -13.43 0.94
CA ILE A 23 14.03 -14.10 -0.37
C ILE A 23 12.66 -14.65 -0.75
N GLY A 24 11.97 -15.33 0.17
CA GLY A 24 10.61 -15.81 -0.05
C GLY A 24 9.62 -14.69 -0.37
N ALA A 25 9.72 -13.56 0.34
CA ALA A 25 8.92 -12.38 0.07
C ALA A 25 9.20 -11.79 -1.33
N PHE A 26 10.47 -11.76 -1.76
CA PHE A 26 10.87 -11.32 -3.09
C PHE A 26 10.35 -12.25 -4.19
N MET A 27 10.47 -13.57 -4.02
CA MET A 27 9.97 -14.54 -5.00
C MET A 27 8.46 -14.46 -5.18
N VAL A 28 7.71 -14.39 -4.08
CA VAL A 28 6.25 -14.32 -4.11
C VAL A 28 5.79 -13.01 -4.73
N LYS A 29 6.42 -11.91 -4.42
CA LYS A 29 6.03 -10.60 -4.92
C LYS A 29 6.56 -10.34 -6.33
N GLY A 30 7.72 -10.88 -6.68
CA GLY A 30 8.19 -10.95 -8.07
C GLY A 30 7.17 -11.70 -8.94
N GLY A 31 6.66 -12.83 -8.46
CA GLY A 31 5.57 -13.56 -9.11
C GLY A 31 4.30 -12.72 -9.26
N ALA A 32 3.91 -11.95 -8.23
CA ALA A 32 2.75 -11.06 -8.31
C ALA A 32 2.95 -9.92 -9.33
N LEU A 33 4.17 -9.38 -9.46
CA LEU A 33 4.49 -8.37 -10.48
C LEU A 33 4.40 -8.96 -11.89
N VAL A 34 4.95 -10.14 -12.11
CA VAL A 34 4.83 -10.85 -13.41
C VAL A 34 3.35 -11.09 -13.76
N ILE A 35 2.55 -11.58 -12.81
CA ILE A 35 1.11 -11.76 -13.00
C ILE A 35 0.43 -10.43 -13.34
N SER A 36 0.81 -9.32 -12.70
CA SER A 36 0.23 -8.01 -12.97
C SER A 36 0.49 -7.50 -14.40
N LEU A 37 1.61 -7.90 -15.01
CA LEU A 37 1.91 -7.59 -16.42
C LEU A 37 0.96 -8.33 -17.37
N PHE A 38 0.64 -9.59 -17.08
CA PHE A 38 -0.31 -10.38 -17.87
C PHE A 38 -1.76 -10.01 -17.62
N THR A 39 -2.07 -9.42 -16.48
CA THR A 39 -3.44 -9.05 -16.09
C THR A 39 -4.00 -7.95 -17.00
N MET A 40 -3.18 -6.98 -17.41
CA MET A 40 -3.65 -5.88 -18.27
C MET A 40 -4.16 -6.35 -19.63
N PRO A 41 -3.39 -7.13 -20.45
CA PRO A 41 -3.90 -7.69 -21.68
C PRO A 41 -5.14 -8.59 -21.50
N ALA A 42 -5.22 -9.32 -20.38
CA ALA A 42 -6.38 -10.14 -20.07
C ALA A 42 -7.64 -9.30 -19.83
N TYR A 43 -7.54 -8.20 -19.09
CA TYR A 43 -8.63 -7.25 -18.90
C TYR A 43 -9.07 -6.58 -20.19
N MET A 44 -8.11 -6.20 -21.06
CA MET A 44 -8.42 -5.61 -22.37
C MET A 44 -9.25 -6.56 -23.24
N ARG A 45 -8.92 -7.86 -23.24
CA ARG A 45 -9.70 -8.88 -23.95
C ARG A 45 -11.05 -9.17 -23.31
N TYR A 46 -11.12 -9.14 -21.97
CA TYR A 46 -12.35 -9.41 -21.22
C TYR A 46 -13.42 -8.36 -21.45
N PHE A 47 -13.05 -7.08 -21.46
CA PHE A 47 -14.00 -5.99 -21.67
C PHE A 47 -14.23 -5.65 -23.15
N ASP A 48 -13.23 -5.87 -24.01
CA ASP A 48 -13.23 -5.49 -25.43
C ASP A 48 -13.71 -4.05 -25.70
N ASN A 49 -13.58 -3.19 -24.68
CA ASN A 49 -14.00 -1.79 -24.70
C ASN A 49 -13.13 -0.98 -23.73
N GLN A 50 -12.37 -0.02 -24.24
CA GLN A 50 -11.44 0.78 -23.45
C GLN A 50 -12.14 1.70 -22.45
N GLN A 51 -13.34 2.22 -22.76
CA GLN A 51 -14.08 3.08 -21.82
C GLN A 51 -14.54 2.27 -20.60
N ILE A 52 -15.01 1.04 -20.80
CA ILE A 52 -15.43 0.15 -19.70
C ILE A 52 -14.22 -0.30 -18.89
N LEU A 53 -13.11 -0.61 -19.52
CA LEU A 53 -11.86 -0.93 -18.84
C LEU A 53 -11.38 0.26 -17.99
N GLY A 54 -11.40 1.46 -18.55
CA GLY A 54 -11.06 2.69 -17.83
C GLY A 54 -11.99 2.94 -16.64
N LEU A 55 -13.31 2.76 -16.84
CA LEU A 55 -14.30 2.83 -15.77
C LEU A 55 -13.97 1.84 -14.64
N TRP A 56 -13.67 0.57 -14.97
CA TRP A 56 -13.32 -0.44 -13.99
C TRP A 56 -12.10 -0.04 -13.16
N PHE A 57 -11.03 0.40 -13.81
CA PHE A 57 -9.83 0.86 -13.09
C PHE A 57 -10.09 2.11 -12.26
N THR A 58 -10.93 3.03 -12.74
CA THR A 58 -11.31 4.23 -11.98
C THR A 58 -12.09 3.86 -10.72
N ILE A 59 -13.07 2.95 -10.84
CA ILE A 59 -13.81 2.42 -9.68
C ILE A 59 -12.84 1.81 -8.66
N LEU A 60 -11.92 0.95 -9.10
CA LEU A 60 -10.95 0.34 -8.20
C LEU A 60 -10.00 1.38 -7.58
N SER A 61 -9.55 2.35 -8.34
CA SER A 61 -8.65 3.41 -7.85
C SER A 61 -9.31 4.28 -6.79
N VAL A 62 -10.47 4.86 -7.09
CA VAL A 62 -11.21 5.71 -6.15
C VAL A 62 -11.58 4.94 -4.89
N LEU A 63 -12.05 3.72 -5.03
CA LEU A 63 -12.42 2.90 -3.88
C LEU A 63 -11.20 2.38 -3.10
N SER A 64 -10.02 2.24 -3.74
CA SER A 64 -8.78 1.90 -3.04
C SER A 64 -8.30 3.04 -2.11
N TRP A 65 -8.65 4.30 -2.41
CA TRP A 65 -8.39 5.40 -1.47
C TRP A 65 -9.08 5.17 -0.14
N VAL A 66 -10.27 4.57 -0.17
CA VAL A 66 -10.99 4.21 1.05
C VAL A 66 -10.17 3.26 1.93
N LEU A 67 -9.39 2.34 1.33
CA LEU A 67 -8.52 1.43 2.07
C LEU A 67 -7.39 2.12 2.84
N THR A 68 -7.06 3.37 2.49
CA THR A 68 -6.11 4.16 3.27
C THR A 68 -6.71 4.70 4.57
N PHE A 69 -8.05 4.70 4.66
CA PHE A 69 -8.80 5.16 5.83
C PHE A 69 -8.99 4.05 6.90
N ASP A 70 -8.04 3.09 7.01
CA ASP A 70 -8.07 2.05 8.04
C ASP A 70 -7.78 2.59 9.46
N LEU A 71 -7.79 3.90 9.64
CA LEU A 71 -7.49 4.63 10.88
C LEU A 71 -6.12 4.26 11.49
N GLY A 72 -5.23 3.66 10.70
CA GLY A 72 -3.92 3.19 11.14
C GLY A 72 -3.99 2.07 12.20
N ILE A 73 -5.20 1.52 12.45
CA ILE A 73 -5.43 0.52 13.49
C ILE A 73 -4.57 -0.72 13.26
N GLY A 74 -4.39 -1.12 11.99
CA GLY A 74 -3.50 -2.22 11.66
C GLY A 74 -2.07 -2.00 12.11
N ASN A 75 -1.50 -0.83 11.87
CA ASN A 75 -0.14 -0.47 12.28
C ASN A 75 -0.03 -0.31 13.81
N GLY A 76 -1.04 0.31 14.44
CA GLY A 76 -1.12 0.41 15.89
C GLY A 76 -1.18 -0.97 16.55
N LEU A 77 -2.04 -1.87 16.04
CA LEU A 77 -2.15 -3.24 16.52
C LEU A 77 -0.83 -4.00 16.39
N ARG A 78 -0.16 -3.93 15.22
CA ARG A 78 1.15 -4.56 14.99
C ARG A 78 2.16 -4.16 16.05
N ASN A 79 2.31 -2.86 16.30
CA ASN A 79 3.33 -2.35 17.21
C ASN A 79 3.07 -2.76 18.68
N HIS A 80 1.81 -2.84 19.10
CA HIS A 80 1.46 -3.30 20.44
C HIS A 80 1.48 -4.82 20.60
N LEU A 81 1.21 -5.57 19.51
CA LEU A 81 1.24 -7.04 19.54
C LEU A 81 2.66 -7.59 19.66
N VAL A 82 3.65 -6.99 19.00
CA VAL A 82 5.04 -7.48 19.03
C VAL A 82 5.53 -7.68 20.47
N PRO A 83 5.55 -6.67 21.37
CA PRO A 83 6.00 -6.86 22.75
C PRO A 83 5.09 -7.80 23.54
N ALA A 84 3.77 -7.81 23.30
CA ALA A 84 2.86 -8.73 24.00
C ALA A 84 3.11 -10.20 23.63
N LEU A 85 3.44 -10.47 22.37
CA LEU A 85 3.82 -11.82 21.89
C LEU A 85 5.18 -12.25 22.43
N LEU A 86 6.19 -11.35 22.44
CA LEU A 86 7.53 -11.63 22.98
C LEU A 86 7.46 -11.96 24.49
N ASN A 87 6.65 -11.20 25.24
CA ASN A 87 6.43 -11.44 26.67
C ASN A 87 5.48 -12.61 26.96
N LYS A 88 4.99 -13.32 25.92
CA LYS A 88 4.06 -14.46 26.05
C LYS A 88 2.79 -14.17 26.85
N ASN A 89 2.37 -12.91 26.89
CA ASN A 89 1.19 -12.49 27.64
C ASN A 89 -0.08 -12.70 26.79
N GLN A 90 -0.62 -13.93 26.82
CA GLN A 90 -1.80 -14.32 26.04
C GLN A 90 -3.03 -13.43 26.32
N LEU A 91 -3.24 -13.02 27.57
CA LEU A 91 -4.37 -12.17 27.93
C LEU A 91 -4.25 -10.79 27.26
N LYS A 92 -3.05 -10.20 27.28
CA LYS A 92 -2.78 -8.90 26.66
C LYS A 92 -2.91 -8.99 25.14
N VAL A 93 -2.39 -10.07 24.52
CA VAL A 93 -2.58 -10.36 23.08
C VAL A 93 -4.06 -10.42 22.72
N LYS A 94 -4.84 -11.19 23.51
CA LYS A 94 -6.28 -11.35 23.27
C LYS A 94 -7.05 -10.02 23.41
N LYS A 95 -6.71 -9.20 24.42
CA LYS A 95 -7.32 -7.87 24.61
C LYS A 95 -7.04 -6.93 23.45
N TYR A 96 -5.79 -6.83 22.97
CA TYR A 96 -5.45 -6.01 21.81
C TYR A 96 -6.17 -6.47 20.55
N ILE A 97 -6.16 -7.78 20.27
CA ILE A 97 -6.85 -8.34 19.10
C ILE A 97 -8.36 -8.08 19.19
N SER A 98 -8.99 -8.39 20.32
CA SER A 98 -10.43 -8.19 20.49
C SER A 98 -10.83 -6.73 20.34
N SER A 99 -10.07 -5.82 20.94
CA SER A 99 -10.33 -4.38 20.86
C SER A 99 -10.17 -3.84 19.43
N ALA A 100 -9.13 -4.26 18.71
CA ALA A 100 -8.93 -3.84 17.32
C ALA A 100 -10.04 -4.35 16.39
N TYR A 101 -10.39 -5.64 16.48
CA TYR A 101 -11.48 -6.22 15.68
C TYR A 101 -12.84 -5.60 15.95
N LEU A 102 -13.15 -5.26 17.21
CA LEU A 102 -14.41 -4.61 17.55
C LEU A 102 -14.49 -3.18 17.06
N VAL A 103 -13.40 -2.40 17.19
CA VAL A 103 -13.37 -1.04 16.65
C VAL A 103 -13.54 -1.05 15.13
N ILE A 104 -12.73 -1.84 14.41
CA ILE A 104 -12.86 -1.94 12.94
C ILE A 104 -14.23 -2.50 12.55
N GLY A 105 -14.73 -3.52 13.24
CA GLY A 105 -16.05 -4.10 12.98
C GLY A 105 -17.17 -3.06 13.11
N SER A 106 -17.12 -2.21 14.13
CA SER A 106 -18.07 -1.11 14.31
C SER A 106 -17.98 -0.09 13.16
N VAL A 107 -16.76 0.31 12.76
CA VAL A 107 -16.54 1.21 11.62
C VAL A 107 -17.11 0.60 10.33
N VAL A 108 -16.82 -0.67 10.06
CA VAL A 108 -17.30 -1.40 8.88
C VAL A 108 -18.85 -1.44 8.84
N ILE A 109 -19.50 -1.80 9.94
CA ILE A 109 -20.97 -1.85 10.02
C ILE A 109 -21.56 -0.47 9.77
N LEU A 110 -21.07 0.56 10.46
CA LEU A 110 -21.52 1.94 10.28
C LEU A 110 -21.33 2.43 8.84
N SER A 111 -20.19 2.13 8.23
CA SER A 111 -19.90 2.52 6.85
C SER A 111 -20.80 1.84 5.84
N ILE A 112 -21.10 0.54 6.01
CA ILE A 112 -22.05 -0.19 5.16
C ILE A 112 -23.47 0.37 5.30
N VAL A 113 -23.94 0.60 6.53
CA VAL A 113 -25.27 1.20 6.78
C VAL A 113 -25.34 2.58 6.15
N PHE A 114 -24.32 3.42 6.36
CA PHE A 114 -24.26 4.74 5.76
C PHE A 114 -24.29 4.66 4.23
N SER A 115 -23.48 3.80 3.62
CA SER A 115 -23.41 3.67 2.17
C SER A 115 -24.72 3.21 1.54
N THR A 116 -25.48 2.30 2.18
CA THR A 116 -26.78 1.85 1.67
C THR A 116 -27.82 2.99 1.59
N ILE A 117 -27.69 3.99 2.44
CA ILE A 117 -28.54 5.19 2.44
C ILE A 117 -28.05 6.19 1.41
N PHE A 118 -26.77 6.56 1.47
CA PHE A 118 -26.23 7.69 0.71
C PHE A 118 -25.92 7.39 -0.75
N PHE A 119 -25.55 6.14 -1.12
CA PHE A 119 -25.25 5.78 -2.50
C PHE A 119 -26.43 5.96 -3.45
N ARG A 120 -27.67 5.94 -2.93
CA ARG A 120 -28.88 6.18 -3.72
C ARG A 120 -28.97 7.63 -4.24
N PHE A 121 -28.33 8.57 -3.56
CA PHE A 121 -28.33 9.98 -3.92
C PHE A 121 -27.18 10.37 -4.87
N ILE A 122 -26.19 9.46 -5.05
CA ILE A 122 -25.04 9.72 -5.91
C ILE A 122 -25.37 9.25 -7.34
N ASN A 123 -25.12 10.14 -8.30
CA ASN A 123 -25.14 9.77 -9.70
C ASN A 123 -23.75 9.29 -10.14
N TRP A 124 -23.54 7.96 -10.06
CA TRP A 124 -22.24 7.37 -10.38
C TRP A 124 -21.85 7.56 -11.85
N ASN A 125 -22.82 7.64 -12.79
CA ASN A 125 -22.52 7.92 -14.18
C ASN A 125 -21.84 9.29 -14.34
N THR A 126 -22.37 10.31 -13.67
CA THR A 126 -21.75 11.65 -13.66
C THR A 126 -20.39 11.63 -12.92
N THR A 127 -20.33 10.93 -11.77
CA THR A 127 -19.10 10.84 -10.94
C THR A 127 -17.94 10.22 -11.72
N PHE A 128 -18.20 9.16 -12.49
CA PHE A 128 -17.19 8.46 -13.28
C PHE A 128 -17.16 8.88 -14.75
N ASN A 129 -17.90 9.91 -15.12
CA ASN A 129 -17.98 10.46 -16.48
C ASN A 129 -18.27 9.39 -17.55
N VAL A 130 -19.30 8.57 -17.30
CA VAL A 130 -19.71 7.48 -18.19
C VAL A 130 -21.16 7.65 -18.62
N SER A 131 -21.43 7.51 -19.92
CA SER A 131 -22.79 7.60 -20.48
C SER A 131 -23.71 6.53 -19.89
N SER A 132 -24.95 6.92 -19.59
CA SER A 132 -26.00 6.00 -19.15
C SER A 132 -26.43 5.02 -20.27
N GLU A 133 -26.14 5.32 -21.52
CA GLU A 133 -26.38 4.45 -22.67
C GLU A 133 -25.36 3.32 -22.70
N LEU A 134 -24.09 3.58 -22.29
CA LEU A 134 -23.03 2.59 -22.25
C LEU A 134 -23.14 1.69 -21.01
N VAL A 135 -23.38 2.28 -19.85
CA VAL A 135 -23.57 1.55 -18.59
C VAL A 135 -24.79 2.10 -17.86
N SER A 136 -25.80 1.25 -17.68
CA SER A 136 -27.02 1.67 -16.99
C SER A 136 -26.73 2.12 -15.55
N LYS A 137 -27.49 3.11 -15.06
CA LYS A 137 -27.39 3.61 -13.68
C LYS A 137 -27.50 2.48 -12.65
N ASN A 138 -28.36 1.49 -12.91
CA ASN A 138 -28.57 0.37 -12.02
C ASN A 138 -27.34 -0.54 -11.96
N THR A 139 -26.77 -0.89 -13.13
CA THR A 139 -25.53 -1.68 -13.21
C THR A 139 -24.40 -1.02 -12.43
N LEU A 140 -24.22 0.29 -12.63
CA LEU A 140 -23.15 1.02 -11.95
C LEU A 140 -23.36 1.10 -10.44
N ASN A 141 -24.57 1.36 -9.99
CA ASN A 141 -24.94 1.34 -8.57
C ASN A 141 -24.65 -0.01 -7.91
N ILE A 142 -25.02 -1.12 -8.58
CA ILE A 142 -24.76 -2.47 -8.09
C ILE A 142 -23.26 -2.74 -8.04
N THR A 143 -22.52 -2.43 -9.12
CA THR A 143 -21.07 -2.65 -9.20
C THR A 143 -20.32 -1.90 -8.11
N VAL A 144 -20.59 -0.60 -7.95
CA VAL A 144 -19.97 0.23 -6.91
C VAL A 144 -20.35 -0.26 -5.52
N GLY A 145 -21.60 -0.60 -5.31
CA GLY A 145 -22.10 -1.14 -4.03
C GLY A 145 -21.40 -2.45 -3.64
N ILE A 146 -21.22 -3.37 -4.58
CA ILE A 146 -20.50 -4.64 -4.36
C ILE A 146 -19.03 -4.35 -4.00
N VAL A 147 -18.33 -3.56 -4.82
CA VAL A 147 -16.90 -3.27 -4.59
C VAL A 147 -16.70 -2.53 -3.28
N PHE A 148 -17.52 -1.53 -2.97
CA PHE A 148 -17.46 -0.80 -1.70
C PHE A 148 -17.68 -1.72 -0.50
N SER A 149 -18.73 -2.55 -0.53
CA SER A 149 -19.01 -3.52 0.53
C SER A 149 -17.86 -4.51 0.71
N GLY A 150 -17.26 -4.96 -0.40
CA GLY A 150 -16.09 -5.81 -0.39
C GLY A 150 -14.88 -5.14 0.24
N ILE A 151 -14.66 -3.85 -0.01
CA ILE A 151 -13.59 -3.06 0.62
C ILE A 151 -13.87 -2.89 2.13
N MET A 152 -15.10 -2.66 2.53
CA MET A 152 -15.45 -2.60 3.95
C MET A 152 -15.15 -3.93 4.66
N LEU A 153 -15.51 -5.06 4.07
CA LEU A 153 -15.13 -6.39 4.60
C LEU A 153 -13.62 -6.59 4.63
N GLN A 154 -12.91 -6.08 3.63
CA GLN A 154 -11.45 -6.15 3.57
C GLN A 154 -10.80 -5.45 4.76
N PHE A 155 -11.32 -4.33 5.26
CA PHE A 155 -10.81 -3.70 6.48
C PHE A 155 -10.78 -4.66 7.66
N LEU A 156 -11.86 -5.43 7.85
CA LEU A 156 -11.95 -6.39 8.95
C LEU A 156 -10.96 -7.53 8.76
N PHE A 157 -10.95 -8.15 7.59
CA PHE A 157 -10.07 -9.30 7.32
C PHE A 157 -8.59 -8.90 7.20
N LYS A 158 -8.29 -7.69 6.74
CA LYS A 158 -6.93 -7.18 6.62
C LYS A 158 -6.21 -7.05 7.97
N LEU A 159 -6.92 -6.99 9.11
CA LEU A 159 -6.29 -7.03 10.43
C LEU A 159 -5.39 -8.26 10.63
N ILE A 160 -5.68 -9.38 9.97
CA ILE A 160 -4.82 -10.56 10.00
C ILE A 160 -3.42 -10.28 9.45
N THR A 161 -3.29 -9.37 8.48
CA THR A 161 -1.97 -9.01 7.92
C THR A 161 -1.09 -8.35 8.97
N SER A 162 -1.68 -7.50 9.82
CA SER A 162 -0.99 -6.85 10.94
C SER A 162 -0.55 -7.86 12.01
N ILE A 163 -1.39 -8.86 12.28
CA ILE A 163 -1.06 -9.98 13.18
C ILE A 163 0.07 -10.81 12.59
N LEU A 164 0.02 -11.15 11.29
CA LEU A 164 1.07 -11.89 10.60
C LEU A 164 2.40 -11.12 10.61
N TYR A 165 2.38 -9.81 10.41
CA TYR A 165 3.58 -8.98 10.54
C TYR A 165 4.12 -8.96 11.96
N ALA A 166 3.25 -8.86 12.98
CA ALA A 166 3.66 -8.95 14.38
C ALA A 166 4.29 -10.31 14.72
N MET A 167 3.82 -11.39 14.07
CA MET A 167 4.38 -12.74 14.15
C MET A 167 5.57 -12.96 13.22
N GLN A 168 6.03 -11.94 12.48
CA GLN A 168 7.13 -11.98 11.51
C GLN A 168 6.92 -12.94 10.33
N LYS A 169 5.67 -13.12 9.91
CA LYS A 169 5.27 -13.95 8.77
C LYS A 169 4.99 -13.12 7.51
N SER A 170 5.92 -12.27 7.13
CA SER A 170 5.77 -11.38 5.97
C SER A 170 5.60 -12.14 4.64
N ALA A 171 6.26 -13.29 4.49
CA ALA A 171 6.12 -14.14 3.30
C ALA A 171 4.67 -14.64 3.10
N LEU A 172 3.98 -15.00 4.20
CA LEU A 172 2.58 -15.40 4.11
C LEU A 172 1.67 -14.26 3.67
N ASN A 173 1.94 -13.05 4.14
CA ASN A 173 1.22 -11.85 3.70
C ASN A 173 1.34 -11.63 2.18
N ASN A 174 2.55 -11.74 1.64
CA ASN A 174 2.77 -11.59 0.20
C ASN A 174 2.09 -12.72 -0.60
N LEU A 175 2.06 -13.94 -0.05
CA LEU A 175 1.33 -15.06 -0.65
C LEU A 175 -0.19 -14.77 -0.78
N LEU A 176 -0.81 -14.14 0.23
CA LEU A 176 -2.22 -13.75 0.17
C LEU A 176 -2.50 -12.79 -0.98
N VAL A 177 -1.60 -11.80 -1.19
CA VAL A 177 -1.69 -10.86 -2.32
C VAL A 177 -1.50 -11.58 -3.66
N LEU A 178 -0.55 -12.50 -3.74
CA LEU A 178 -0.32 -13.32 -4.94
C LEU A 178 -1.55 -14.15 -5.30
N LEU A 179 -2.18 -14.80 -4.32
CA LEU A 179 -3.40 -15.57 -4.53
C LEU A 179 -4.54 -14.70 -5.08
N THR A 180 -4.71 -13.48 -4.54
CA THR A 180 -5.67 -12.51 -5.08
C THR A 180 -5.43 -12.22 -6.55
N SER A 181 -4.17 -11.96 -6.92
CA SER A 181 -3.79 -11.67 -8.31
C SER A 181 -4.02 -12.86 -9.24
N ILE A 182 -3.70 -14.08 -8.78
CA ILE A 182 -3.95 -15.32 -9.55
C ILE A 182 -5.43 -15.53 -9.78
N ILE A 183 -6.28 -15.40 -8.75
CA ILE A 183 -7.72 -15.60 -8.88
C ILE A 183 -8.32 -14.63 -9.89
N ASN A 184 -7.96 -13.34 -9.81
CA ASN A 184 -8.44 -12.32 -10.75
C ASN A 184 -7.96 -12.62 -12.18
N LEU A 185 -6.67 -12.94 -12.38
CA LEU A 185 -6.13 -13.26 -13.69
C LEU A 185 -6.80 -14.49 -14.30
N LEU A 186 -6.96 -15.57 -13.54
CA LEU A 186 -7.62 -16.79 -14.01
C LEU A 186 -9.05 -16.49 -14.45
N TYR A 187 -9.81 -15.74 -13.63
CA TYR A 187 -11.16 -15.39 -13.98
C TYR A 187 -11.25 -14.63 -15.30
N VAL A 188 -10.53 -13.51 -15.44
CA VAL A 188 -10.60 -12.68 -16.67
C VAL A 188 -10.00 -13.38 -17.90
N SER A 189 -9.12 -14.36 -17.71
CA SER A 189 -8.51 -15.11 -18.81
C SER A 189 -9.37 -16.28 -19.30
N LEU A 190 -10.13 -16.91 -18.41
CA LEU A 190 -10.93 -18.11 -18.70
C LEU A 190 -12.41 -17.80 -18.98
N THR A 191 -12.91 -16.67 -18.48
CA THR A 191 -14.31 -16.30 -18.70
C THR A 191 -14.47 -15.64 -20.06
N LYS A 192 -15.46 -16.09 -20.81
CA LYS A 192 -15.83 -15.45 -22.09
C LYS A 192 -16.51 -14.11 -21.81
N SER A 193 -16.25 -13.13 -22.66
CA SER A 193 -16.96 -11.86 -22.64
C SER A 193 -18.47 -12.08 -22.84
N SER A 194 -19.25 -11.34 -22.10
CA SER A 194 -20.70 -11.28 -22.15
C SER A 194 -21.15 -9.84 -22.37
N ASP A 195 -22.38 -9.50 -22.07
CA ASP A 195 -22.81 -8.10 -22.07
C ASP A 195 -22.07 -7.29 -20.99
N ILE A 196 -21.94 -5.99 -21.22
CA ILE A 196 -21.18 -5.07 -20.35
C ILE A 196 -21.67 -5.13 -18.89
N SER A 197 -22.96 -5.19 -18.67
CA SER A 197 -23.55 -5.24 -17.32
C SER A 197 -23.15 -6.49 -16.55
N THR A 198 -23.25 -7.64 -17.19
CA THR A 198 -22.84 -8.93 -16.64
C THR A 198 -21.33 -8.96 -16.37
N ASN A 199 -20.53 -8.46 -17.30
CA ASN A 199 -19.07 -8.42 -17.14
C ASN A 199 -18.64 -7.55 -15.95
N LEU A 200 -19.24 -6.36 -15.78
CA LEU A 200 -18.91 -5.47 -14.66
C LEU A 200 -19.33 -6.05 -13.32
N ILE A 201 -20.56 -6.54 -13.21
CA ILE A 201 -21.08 -7.08 -11.94
C ILE A 201 -20.35 -8.37 -11.55
N SER A 202 -20.15 -9.30 -12.47
CA SER A 202 -19.47 -10.55 -12.19
C SER A 202 -18.02 -10.33 -11.82
N LEU A 203 -17.32 -9.41 -12.49
CA LEU A 203 -15.94 -9.07 -12.13
C LEU A 203 -15.87 -8.37 -10.76
N ALA A 204 -16.86 -7.54 -10.41
CA ALA A 204 -16.94 -6.93 -9.09
C ALA A 204 -17.08 -8.01 -8.00
N VAL A 205 -17.96 -8.98 -8.19
CA VAL A 205 -18.13 -10.12 -7.25
C VAL A 205 -16.85 -10.92 -7.13
N VAL A 206 -16.23 -11.29 -8.25
CA VAL A 206 -15.00 -12.09 -8.24
C VAL A 206 -13.85 -11.32 -7.61
N ASN A 207 -13.71 -10.03 -7.88
CA ASN A 207 -12.68 -9.20 -7.26
C ASN A 207 -12.85 -9.16 -5.73
N VAL A 208 -14.08 -8.97 -5.25
CA VAL A 208 -14.39 -8.99 -3.81
C VAL A 208 -14.04 -10.33 -3.18
N LEU A 209 -14.38 -11.44 -3.84
CA LEU A 209 -14.05 -12.78 -3.35
C LEU A 209 -12.53 -13.02 -3.40
N ALA A 210 -11.86 -12.65 -4.49
CA ALA A 210 -10.43 -12.84 -4.67
C ALA A 210 -9.60 -12.12 -3.60
N VAL A 211 -10.05 -10.93 -3.17
CA VAL A 211 -9.36 -10.16 -2.13
C VAL A 211 -9.67 -10.69 -0.72
N ASN A 212 -10.93 -10.98 -0.43
CA ASN A 212 -11.38 -11.27 0.93
C ASN A 212 -11.22 -12.74 1.33
N LEU A 213 -11.39 -13.70 0.41
CA LEU A 213 -11.34 -15.13 0.72
C LEU A 213 -9.96 -15.59 1.24
N PRO A 214 -8.82 -15.20 0.63
CA PRO A 214 -7.50 -15.54 1.17
C PRO A 214 -7.28 -14.97 2.58
N LEU A 215 -7.70 -13.70 2.83
CA LEU A 215 -7.57 -13.06 4.13
C LEU A 215 -8.43 -13.74 5.19
N PHE A 216 -9.65 -14.08 4.86
CA PHE A 216 -10.59 -14.81 5.73
C PHE A 216 -10.04 -16.19 6.08
N THR A 217 -9.58 -16.95 5.09
CA THR A 217 -8.97 -18.28 5.28
C THR A 217 -7.73 -18.20 6.17
N ALA A 218 -6.84 -17.21 5.94
CA ALA A 218 -5.69 -16.98 6.79
C ALA A 218 -6.12 -16.64 8.24
N THR A 219 -7.17 -15.86 8.43
CA THR A 219 -7.71 -15.53 9.74
C THR A 219 -8.14 -16.79 10.49
N ILE A 220 -8.89 -17.68 9.83
CA ILE A 220 -9.32 -18.96 10.43
C ILE A 220 -8.10 -19.81 10.80
N ILE A 221 -7.16 -19.98 9.89
CA ILE A 221 -5.98 -20.84 10.11
C ILE A 221 -5.13 -20.32 11.28
N VAL A 222 -4.87 -19.02 11.33
CA VAL A 222 -4.04 -18.43 12.38
C VAL A 222 -4.70 -18.59 13.75
N PHE A 223 -5.98 -18.30 13.89
CA PHE A 223 -6.67 -18.44 15.17
C PHE A 223 -6.98 -19.90 15.55
N ALA A 224 -7.05 -20.81 14.58
CA ALA A 224 -7.23 -22.23 14.89
C ALA A 224 -5.92 -22.93 15.30
N LYS A 225 -4.78 -22.52 14.71
CA LYS A 225 -3.50 -23.25 14.87
C LYS A 225 -2.47 -22.51 15.70
N GLU A 226 -2.29 -21.18 15.50
CA GLU A 226 -1.15 -20.45 16.03
C GLU A 226 -1.49 -19.59 17.25
N LEU A 227 -2.58 -18.85 17.17
CA LEU A 227 -3.12 -18.03 18.26
C LEU A 227 -4.33 -18.69 18.91
N LYS A 228 -4.25 -20.00 19.13
CA LYS A 228 -5.29 -20.76 19.79
C LYS A 228 -5.56 -20.20 21.19
N GLY A 229 -6.78 -19.78 21.44
CA GLY A 229 -7.16 -19.10 22.68
C GLY A 229 -7.13 -17.57 22.64
N CYS A 230 -6.53 -16.97 21.60
CA CYS A 230 -6.50 -15.51 21.40
C CYS A 230 -7.49 -15.03 20.33
N LYS A 231 -8.54 -15.78 20.03
CA LYS A 231 -9.61 -15.36 19.12
C LYS A 231 -10.25 -14.06 19.62
N PRO A 232 -10.66 -13.15 18.71
CA PRO A 232 -11.39 -11.95 19.10
C PRO A 232 -12.71 -12.32 19.76
N GLU A 233 -12.98 -11.77 20.94
CA GLU A 233 -14.22 -11.98 21.70
C GLU A 233 -14.65 -10.65 22.34
N ILE A 234 -15.96 -10.35 22.32
CA ILE A 234 -16.52 -9.10 22.85
C ILE A 234 -16.18 -8.88 24.32
N LYS A 235 -16.17 -9.96 25.13
CA LYS A 235 -15.87 -9.89 26.58
C LYS A 235 -14.44 -9.43 26.91
N PHE A 236 -13.52 -9.49 25.95
CA PHE A 236 -12.12 -9.02 26.12
C PHE A 236 -11.89 -7.64 25.51
N PHE A 237 -12.96 -6.97 25.09
CA PHE A 237 -12.88 -5.56 24.69
C PHE A 237 -12.59 -4.70 25.91
N GLU A 238 -11.55 -3.89 25.81
CA GLU A 238 -11.26 -2.85 26.79
C GLU A 238 -10.91 -1.55 26.07
N MET A 239 -11.55 -0.47 26.46
CA MET A 239 -11.39 0.85 25.83
C MET A 239 -9.94 1.35 25.89
N GLN A 240 -9.19 0.97 26.92
CA GLN A 240 -7.77 1.32 27.06
C GLN A 240 -6.97 0.74 25.89
N TYR A 241 -7.10 -0.56 25.59
CA TYR A 241 -6.39 -1.21 24.49
C TYR A 241 -6.83 -0.69 23.12
N ALA A 242 -8.11 -0.38 22.97
CA ALA A 242 -8.64 0.28 21.77
C ALA A 242 -7.99 1.66 21.57
N ARG A 243 -7.93 2.46 22.65
CA ARG A 243 -7.33 3.80 22.63
C ARG A 243 -5.83 3.75 22.35
N ASP A 244 -5.09 2.80 22.94
CA ASP A 244 -3.66 2.63 22.69
C ASP A 244 -3.39 2.34 21.21
N VAL A 245 -4.14 1.41 20.62
CA VAL A 245 -4.04 1.06 19.20
C VAL A 245 -4.40 2.26 18.32
N MET A 246 -5.50 2.98 18.61
CA MET A 246 -5.93 4.14 17.83
C MET A 246 -5.00 5.34 17.98
N LYS A 247 -4.45 5.60 19.15
CA LYS A 247 -3.55 6.74 19.41
C LYS A 247 -2.29 6.65 18.56
N LEU A 248 -1.65 5.49 18.51
CA LEU A 248 -0.50 5.27 17.67
C LEU A 248 -0.93 5.19 16.20
N GLY A 249 -2.05 4.52 15.91
CA GLY A 249 -2.64 4.42 14.59
C GLY A 249 -3.00 5.76 13.99
N GLY A 250 -3.51 6.71 14.76
CA GLY A 250 -3.92 8.03 14.28
C GLY A 250 -2.79 8.86 13.69
N ILE A 251 -1.57 8.77 14.25
CA ILE A 251 -0.40 9.45 13.67
C ILE A 251 -0.01 8.79 12.34
N PHE A 252 0.03 7.46 12.29
CA PHE A 252 0.28 6.72 11.05
C PHE A 252 -0.78 7.00 10.00
N PHE A 253 -2.05 7.06 10.39
CA PHE A 253 -3.17 7.40 9.53
C PHE A 253 -3.03 8.79 8.92
N TRP A 254 -2.71 9.81 9.72
CA TRP A 254 -2.47 11.16 9.22
C TRP A 254 -1.34 11.19 8.20
N VAL A 255 -0.20 10.60 8.54
CA VAL A 255 0.97 10.50 7.65
C VAL A 255 0.60 9.78 6.35
N GLN A 256 -0.18 8.72 6.43
CA GLN A 256 -0.61 7.91 5.28
C GLN A 256 -1.56 8.70 4.36
N ILE A 257 -2.51 9.46 4.92
CA ILE A 257 -3.38 10.35 4.13
C ILE A 257 -2.56 11.43 3.42
N MET A 258 -1.67 12.10 4.13
CA MET A 258 -0.85 13.15 3.53
C MET A 258 0.05 12.58 2.42
N TYR A 259 0.64 11.42 2.64
CA TYR A 259 1.41 10.70 1.63
C TYR A 259 0.54 10.30 0.42
N MET A 260 -0.68 9.81 0.65
CA MET A 260 -1.65 9.48 -0.39
C MET A 260 -2.01 10.71 -1.23
N VAL A 261 -2.26 11.84 -0.61
CA VAL A 261 -2.54 13.11 -1.32
C VAL A 261 -1.37 13.49 -2.22
N ILE A 262 -0.13 13.27 -1.77
CA ILE A 262 1.06 13.56 -2.60
C ILE A 262 1.20 12.58 -3.75
N THR A 263 1.03 11.28 -3.54
CA THR A 263 1.47 10.25 -4.49
C THR A 263 0.35 9.60 -5.30
N ALA A 264 -0.87 9.52 -4.76
CA ALA A 264 -1.97 8.76 -5.34
C ALA A 264 -3.07 9.61 -6.00
N THR A 265 -2.87 10.93 -6.09
CA THR A 265 -3.85 11.83 -6.74
C THR A 265 -3.44 12.24 -8.17
N ASN A 266 -2.34 11.66 -8.69
CA ASN A 266 -1.76 12.09 -9.95
C ASN A 266 -2.72 11.93 -11.12
N GLU A 267 -3.36 10.76 -11.27
CA GLU A 267 -4.31 10.50 -12.34
C GLU A 267 -5.46 11.49 -12.35
N PHE A 268 -6.00 11.75 -11.17
CA PHE A 268 -7.08 12.73 -11.01
C PHE A 268 -6.62 14.14 -11.40
N LEU A 269 -5.45 14.58 -10.92
CA LEU A 269 -4.93 15.93 -11.23
C LEU A 269 -4.56 16.07 -12.71
N ILE A 270 -3.99 15.03 -13.34
CA ILE A 270 -3.70 15.03 -14.77
C ILE A 270 -5.00 15.15 -15.56
N THR A 271 -6.00 14.32 -15.24
CA THR A 271 -7.31 14.39 -15.90
C THR A 271 -7.98 15.75 -15.74
N TRP A 272 -7.86 16.37 -14.57
CA TRP A 272 -8.49 17.63 -14.25
C TRP A 272 -7.78 18.82 -14.88
N PHE A 273 -6.45 18.83 -14.88
CA PHE A 273 -5.66 19.96 -15.40
C PHE A 273 -5.35 19.86 -16.89
N THR A 274 -5.43 18.66 -17.48
CA THR A 274 -5.14 18.42 -18.90
C THR A 274 -6.28 17.64 -19.55
N SER A 275 -6.14 16.32 -19.72
CA SER A 275 -7.18 15.47 -20.25
C SER A 275 -7.00 13.99 -19.80
N PRO A 276 -8.05 13.16 -19.87
CA PRO A 276 -7.96 11.74 -19.49
C PRO A 276 -6.96 10.94 -20.33
N GLU A 277 -6.78 11.30 -21.63
CA GLU A 277 -5.85 10.59 -22.51
C GLU A 277 -4.41 10.69 -22.01
N MET A 278 -4.03 11.82 -21.41
CA MET A 278 -2.69 12.05 -20.87
C MET A 278 -2.37 11.11 -19.68
N VAL A 279 -3.38 10.57 -19.04
CA VAL A 279 -3.20 9.59 -17.97
C VAL A 279 -2.61 8.29 -18.51
N VAL A 280 -2.86 7.94 -19.77
CA VAL A 280 -2.31 6.72 -20.38
C VAL A 280 -0.79 6.83 -20.50
N GLU A 281 -0.30 7.94 -21.03
CA GLU A 281 1.15 8.21 -21.15
C GLU A 281 1.79 8.23 -19.75
N TYR A 282 1.19 8.97 -18.82
CA TYR A 282 1.63 8.97 -17.40
C TYR A 282 1.74 7.55 -16.84
N GLN A 283 0.75 6.70 -17.03
CA GLN A 283 0.73 5.33 -16.51
C GLN A 283 1.85 4.47 -17.07
N ILE A 284 2.23 4.66 -18.33
CA ILE A 284 3.34 3.92 -18.94
C ILE A 284 4.66 4.25 -18.23
N TYR A 285 4.99 5.54 -18.09
CA TYR A 285 6.18 5.97 -17.33
C TYR A 285 6.10 5.52 -15.87
N ASN A 286 4.96 5.75 -15.23
CA ASN A 286 4.75 5.42 -13.82
C ASN A 286 4.98 3.94 -13.55
N LYS A 287 4.46 3.03 -14.36
CA LYS A 287 4.68 1.58 -14.18
C LYS A 287 6.14 1.17 -14.30
N LEU A 288 6.89 1.73 -15.23
CA LEU A 288 8.28 1.37 -15.43
C LEU A 288 9.17 1.87 -14.28
N PHE A 289 9.04 3.13 -13.90
CA PHE A 289 9.88 3.73 -12.86
C PHE A 289 9.46 3.32 -11.44
N THR A 290 8.16 3.17 -11.14
CA THR A 290 7.72 2.72 -9.81
C THR A 290 7.99 1.25 -9.55
N LEU A 291 8.26 0.44 -10.57
CA LEU A 291 8.61 -0.97 -10.41
C LEU A 291 9.86 -1.15 -9.54
N ILE A 292 10.90 -0.35 -9.80
CA ILE A 292 12.15 -0.38 -9.02
C ILE A 292 11.89 0.05 -7.57
N GLY A 293 11.23 1.17 -7.39
CA GLY A 293 10.84 1.66 -6.06
C GLY A 293 10.00 0.65 -5.29
N THR A 294 9.09 -0.05 -5.96
CA THR A 294 8.27 -1.11 -5.37
C THR A 294 9.13 -2.28 -4.90
N VAL A 295 10.00 -2.82 -5.75
CA VAL A 295 10.91 -3.92 -5.38
C VAL A 295 11.78 -3.50 -4.21
N PHE A 296 12.29 -2.28 -4.22
CA PHE A 296 13.13 -1.73 -3.16
C PHE A 296 12.37 -1.62 -1.82
N THR A 297 11.17 -1.03 -1.83
CA THR A 297 10.35 -0.86 -0.62
C THR A 297 9.90 -2.17 0.01
N LEU A 298 9.83 -3.26 -0.78
CA LEU A 298 9.57 -4.60 -0.27
C LEU A 298 10.63 -5.08 0.71
N ALA A 299 11.91 -4.83 0.39
CA ALA A 299 13.02 -5.16 1.27
C ALA A 299 12.98 -4.34 2.56
N LEU A 300 12.37 -3.16 2.55
CA LEU A 300 12.32 -2.27 3.71
C LEU A 300 11.27 -2.68 4.75
N THR A 301 10.23 -3.41 4.36
CA THR A 301 9.16 -3.82 5.29
C THR A 301 9.64 -4.67 6.47
N PRO A 302 10.46 -5.73 6.29
CA PRO A 302 11.06 -6.46 7.41
C PRO A 302 12.07 -5.62 8.21
N ILE A 303 12.76 -4.69 7.55
CA ILE A 303 13.74 -3.80 8.17
C ILE A 303 13.06 -2.90 9.21
N TRP A 304 11.89 -2.34 8.94
CA TRP A 304 11.13 -1.57 9.93
C TRP A 304 10.93 -2.37 11.23
N SER A 305 10.50 -3.63 11.15
CA SER A 305 10.30 -4.47 12.34
C SER A 305 11.61 -4.76 13.09
N ALA A 306 12.72 -4.96 12.36
CA ALA A 306 14.03 -5.16 12.95
C ALA A 306 14.54 -3.89 13.66
N VAL A 307 14.31 -2.71 13.08
CA VAL A 307 14.65 -1.42 13.71
C VAL A 307 13.81 -1.19 14.97
N THR A 308 12.51 -1.49 14.94
CA THR A 308 11.65 -1.39 16.13
C THR A 308 12.17 -2.26 17.28
N LYS A 309 12.64 -3.49 16.96
CA LYS A 309 13.26 -4.37 17.96
C LYS A 309 14.55 -3.75 18.51
N ALA A 310 15.50 -3.40 17.63
CA ALA A 310 16.77 -2.82 18.04
C ALA A 310 16.60 -1.53 18.85
N HIS A 311 15.61 -0.70 18.50
CA HIS A 311 15.25 0.49 19.27
C HIS A 311 14.75 0.13 20.69
N SER A 312 13.90 -0.91 20.82
CA SER A 312 13.43 -1.37 22.14
C SER A 312 14.55 -1.99 22.99
N GLU A 313 15.57 -2.55 22.36
CA GLU A 313 16.79 -3.09 22.98
C GLU A 313 17.87 -2.01 23.18
N ARG A 314 17.61 -0.74 22.82
CA ARG A 314 18.54 0.41 22.85
C ARG A 314 19.81 0.22 22.01
N ASN A 315 19.82 -0.64 21.03
CA ASN A 315 20.98 -0.91 20.16
C ASN A 315 21.08 0.11 19.02
N PHE A 316 21.41 1.35 19.33
CA PHE A 316 21.49 2.46 18.37
C PHE A 316 22.71 2.35 17.45
N ILE A 317 23.79 1.71 17.90
CA ILE A 317 24.97 1.43 17.08
C ILE A 317 24.59 0.56 15.87
N TRP A 318 23.81 -0.49 16.10
CA TRP A 318 23.32 -1.36 15.02
C TRP A 318 22.41 -0.61 14.05
N ILE A 319 21.45 0.20 14.55
CA ILE A 319 20.55 1.00 13.74
C ILE A 319 21.33 1.95 12.83
N LYS A 320 22.36 2.64 13.36
CA LYS A 320 23.19 3.57 12.62
C LYS A 320 24.00 2.87 11.51
N LYS A 321 24.57 1.68 11.80
CA LYS A 321 25.26 0.84 10.81
C LYS A 321 24.32 0.39 9.70
N LEU A 322 23.12 -0.09 10.06
CA LEU A 322 22.08 -0.48 9.11
C LEU A 322 21.66 0.70 8.23
N TYR A 323 21.38 1.86 8.82
CA TYR A 323 21.00 3.06 8.08
C TYR A 323 22.07 3.48 7.07
N LYS A 324 23.36 3.41 7.42
CA LYS A 324 24.47 3.67 6.50
C LYS A 324 24.47 2.69 5.31
N LYS A 325 24.28 1.38 5.58
CA LYS A 325 24.20 0.36 4.53
C LYS A 325 23.00 0.60 3.60
N LEU A 326 21.84 0.91 4.15
CA LEU A 326 20.62 1.17 3.36
C LEU A 326 20.76 2.40 2.46
N LYS A 327 21.44 3.45 2.91
CA LYS A 327 21.74 4.62 2.08
C LYS A 327 22.59 4.25 0.85
N VAL A 328 23.60 3.39 1.03
CA VAL A 328 24.43 2.93 -0.10
C VAL A 328 23.59 2.11 -1.10
N ILE A 329 22.77 1.18 -0.61
CA ILE A 329 21.89 0.37 -1.47
C ILE A 329 20.87 1.26 -2.20
N ALA A 330 20.31 2.27 -1.54
CA ALA A 330 19.43 3.25 -2.17
C ALA A 330 20.13 4.03 -3.29
N MET A 331 21.37 4.48 -3.07
CA MET A 331 22.13 5.16 -4.11
C MET A 331 22.41 4.27 -5.33
N LEU A 332 22.69 2.98 -5.12
CA LEU A 332 22.85 2.03 -6.22
C LEU A 332 21.52 1.82 -7.00
N ALA A 333 20.40 1.74 -6.29
CA ALA A 333 19.07 1.63 -6.92
C ALA A 333 18.72 2.90 -7.72
N ILE A 334 19.05 4.08 -7.20
CA ILE A 334 18.89 5.36 -7.91
C ILE A 334 19.76 5.42 -9.17
N ILE A 335 21.02 5.02 -9.08
CA ILE A 335 21.92 4.97 -10.25
C ILE A 335 21.35 4.01 -11.31
N PHE A 336 20.83 2.86 -10.90
CA PHE A 336 20.20 1.91 -11.81
C PHE A 336 18.96 2.50 -12.49
N GLU A 337 18.13 3.26 -11.76
CA GLU A 337 16.92 3.92 -12.28
C GLU A 337 17.27 4.95 -13.38
N PHE A 338 18.28 5.78 -13.15
CA PHE A 338 18.78 6.69 -14.20
C PHE A 338 19.44 5.93 -15.36
N GLY A 339 20.13 4.83 -15.07
CA GLY A 339 20.74 3.96 -16.09
C GLY A 339 19.75 3.29 -17.04
N MET A 340 18.48 3.18 -16.66
CA MET A 340 17.43 2.64 -17.55
C MET A 340 16.96 3.64 -18.61
N ILE A 341 17.14 4.93 -18.42
CA ILE A 341 16.60 5.98 -19.31
C ILE A 341 16.99 5.76 -20.78
N PRO A 342 18.26 5.48 -21.14
CA PRO A 342 18.64 5.26 -22.54
C PRO A 342 17.93 4.06 -23.21
N PHE A 343 17.52 3.07 -22.39
CA PHE A 343 16.89 1.84 -22.86
C PHE A 343 15.35 1.90 -22.82
N LEU A 344 14.78 3.03 -22.38
CA LEU A 344 13.35 3.14 -22.12
C LEU A 344 12.49 2.91 -23.36
N GLN A 345 12.88 3.49 -24.52
CA GLN A 345 12.15 3.29 -25.78
C GLN A 345 12.15 1.82 -26.20
N LEU A 346 13.31 1.14 -26.08
CA LEU A 346 13.41 -0.28 -26.35
C LEU A 346 12.50 -1.10 -25.42
N GLY A 347 12.51 -0.78 -24.13
CA GLY A 347 11.65 -1.44 -23.14
C GLY A 347 10.17 -1.27 -23.43
N ILE A 348 9.74 -0.07 -23.82
CA ILE A 348 8.34 0.23 -24.17
C ILE A 348 7.94 -0.51 -25.45
N ASN A 349 8.78 -0.51 -26.48
CA ASN A 349 8.50 -1.22 -27.73
C ASN A 349 8.37 -2.73 -27.50
N LEU A 350 9.22 -3.32 -26.67
CA LEU A 350 9.12 -4.73 -26.30
C LEU A 350 7.87 -5.07 -25.48
N TRP A 351 7.41 -4.12 -24.65
CA TRP A 351 6.26 -4.34 -23.77
C TRP A 351 4.91 -4.08 -24.40
N LEU A 352 4.79 -2.97 -25.16
CA LEU A 352 3.54 -2.48 -25.71
C LEU A 352 3.46 -2.58 -27.24
N GLY A 353 4.54 -3.00 -27.90
CA GLY A 353 4.68 -3.00 -29.34
C GLY A 353 5.27 -1.70 -29.89
N ASP A 354 5.71 -1.77 -31.16
CA ASP A 354 6.32 -0.62 -31.82
C ASP A 354 5.32 0.52 -31.99
N ASN A 355 5.77 1.73 -31.72
CA ASN A 355 5.02 2.99 -31.85
C ASN A 355 3.86 3.21 -30.85
N ALA A 356 3.82 2.49 -29.71
CA ALA A 356 2.83 2.74 -28.67
C ALA A 356 2.91 4.18 -28.13
N ILE A 357 4.12 4.63 -27.77
CA ILE A 357 4.46 6.03 -27.45
C ILE A 357 5.90 6.32 -27.88
N GLN A 358 6.17 7.58 -28.24
CA GLN A 358 7.54 8.08 -28.38
C GLN A 358 8.00 8.62 -27.03
N VAL A 359 9.16 8.13 -26.55
CA VAL A 359 9.70 8.52 -25.25
C VAL A 359 10.15 9.96 -25.26
N ASN A 360 9.57 10.77 -24.39
CA ASN A 360 10.11 12.07 -24.03
C ASN A 360 11.15 11.88 -22.90
N TYR A 361 12.42 12.06 -23.22
CA TYR A 361 13.51 11.85 -22.26
C TYR A 361 13.50 12.84 -21.09
N LEU A 362 12.91 14.04 -21.24
CA LEU A 362 12.72 14.98 -20.11
C LEU A 362 11.69 14.42 -19.13
N TYR A 363 10.62 13.78 -19.62
CA TYR A 363 9.65 13.10 -18.77
C TYR A 363 10.31 11.90 -18.06
N ALA A 364 11.13 11.13 -18.78
CA ALA A 364 11.87 10.01 -18.20
C ALA A 364 12.79 10.47 -17.05
N ILE A 365 13.50 11.59 -17.23
CA ILE A 365 14.34 12.18 -16.16
C ILE A 365 13.47 12.61 -14.97
N ALA A 366 12.33 13.27 -15.19
CA ALA A 366 11.43 13.67 -14.11
C ALA A 366 10.90 12.44 -13.33
N PHE A 367 10.58 11.35 -14.03
CA PHE A 367 10.16 10.10 -13.37
C PHE A 367 11.31 9.41 -12.64
N ALA A 368 12.52 9.40 -13.18
CA ALA A 368 13.68 8.87 -12.47
C ALA A 368 14.00 9.70 -11.20
N MET A 369 13.84 11.02 -11.25
CA MET A 369 13.93 11.86 -10.05
C MET A 369 12.83 11.55 -9.03
N PHE A 370 11.59 11.37 -9.48
CA PHE A 370 10.48 11.02 -8.62
C PHE A 370 10.68 9.63 -7.99
N GLY A 371 11.05 8.62 -8.78
CA GLY A 371 11.39 7.29 -8.28
C GLY A 371 12.54 7.30 -7.27
N SER A 372 13.59 8.09 -7.54
CA SER A 372 14.68 8.30 -6.61
C SER A 372 14.21 8.86 -5.26
N ILE A 373 13.27 9.80 -5.27
CA ILE A 373 12.65 10.33 -4.06
C ILE A 373 11.86 9.24 -3.33
N ILE A 374 11.13 8.38 -4.05
CA ILE A 374 10.38 7.26 -3.45
C ILE A 374 11.34 6.26 -2.78
N ILE A 375 12.43 5.88 -3.45
CA ILE A 375 13.46 4.99 -2.90
C ILE A 375 14.08 5.59 -1.64
N TRP A 376 14.50 6.85 -1.71
CA TRP A 376 15.12 7.56 -0.60
C TRP A 376 14.17 7.74 0.58
N ASN A 377 12.93 8.16 0.30
CA ASN A 377 11.85 8.24 1.29
C ASN A 377 11.61 6.88 1.97
N GLY A 378 11.63 5.79 1.23
CA GLY A 378 11.48 4.45 1.78
C GLY A 378 12.52 4.14 2.87
N VAL A 379 13.81 4.45 2.63
CA VAL A 379 14.89 4.24 3.59
C VAL A 379 14.67 5.06 4.86
N ILE A 380 14.54 6.38 4.70
CA ILE A 380 14.43 7.27 5.86
C ILE A 380 13.18 7.02 6.68
N SER A 381 12.05 6.73 6.02
CA SER A 381 10.79 6.41 6.69
C SER A 381 10.85 5.07 7.40
N SER A 382 11.53 4.05 6.86
CA SER A 382 11.66 2.75 7.53
C SER A 382 12.42 2.85 8.85
N ILE A 383 13.47 3.66 8.90
CA ILE A 383 14.22 3.91 10.13
C ILE A 383 13.40 4.77 11.11
N ALA A 384 12.82 5.89 10.62
CA ALA A 384 12.02 6.79 11.45
C ALA A 384 10.81 6.07 12.08
N ASN A 385 10.06 5.32 11.28
CA ASN A 385 8.90 4.55 11.73
C ASN A 385 9.30 3.46 12.73
N GLY A 386 10.45 2.81 12.51
CA GLY A 386 10.99 1.80 13.42
C GLY A 386 11.38 2.37 14.79
N CYS A 387 11.89 3.61 14.81
CA CYS A 387 12.21 4.34 16.05
C CYS A 387 10.99 5.05 16.67
N GLY A 388 9.83 5.06 15.99
CA GLY A 388 8.64 5.80 16.46
C GLY A 388 8.71 7.31 16.21
N GLU A 389 9.72 7.79 15.45
CA GLU A 389 9.97 9.20 15.17
C GLU A 389 9.14 9.72 13.98
N LEU A 390 7.83 9.85 14.21
CA LEU A 390 6.84 10.22 13.18
C LEU A 390 6.59 11.73 13.06
N LYS A 391 7.07 12.52 14.02
CA LYS A 391 6.75 13.96 14.09
C LYS A 391 7.20 14.72 12.85
N THR A 392 8.44 14.54 12.43
CA THR A 392 9.02 15.20 11.26
C THR A 392 8.30 14.78 9.99
N GLN A 393 8.02 13.49 9.85
CA GLN A 393 7.27 12.93 8.72
C GLN A 393 5.86 13.53 8.63
N SER A 394 5.15 13.59 9.76
CA SER A 394 3.80 14.17 9.84
C SER A 394 3.80 15.65 9.40
N ILE A 395 4.75 16.45 9.87
CA ILE A 395 4.85 17.87 9.52
C ILE A 395 5.13 18.06 8.02
N PHE A 396 6.19 17.43 7.52
CA PHE A 396 6.63 17.69 6.13
C PHE A 396 5.73 17.06 5.08
N PHE A 397 5.08 15.92 5.37
CA PHE A 397 4.07 15.39 4.46
C PHE A 397 2.81 16.26 4.46
N THR A 398 2.43 16.86 5.59
CA THR A 398 1.32 17.81 5.62
C THR A 398 1.62 19.04 4.78
N ILE A 399 2.81 19.62 4.93
CA ILE A 399 3.25 20.75 4.09
C ILE A 399 3.25 20.35 2.63
N GLY A 400 3.86 19.19 2.30
CA GLY A 400 3.92 18.66 0.94
C GLY A 400 2.54 18.45 0.31
N ALA A 401 1.58 17.87 1.07
CA ALA A 401 0.21 17.66 0.61
C ALA A 401 -0.52 18.99 0.31
N LEU A 402 -0.33 19.99 1.17
CA LEU A 402 -0.96 21.33 0.99
C LEU A 402 -0.41 22.07 -0.23
N ILE A 403 0.90 21.98 -0.48
CA ILE A 403 1.53 22.72 -1.58
C ILE A 403 1.43 21.99 -2.92
N LYS A 404 1.24 20.65 -2.92
CA LYS A 404 1.24 19.84 -4.15
C LYS A 404 0.24 20.33 -5.18
N ILE A 405 -1.03 20.51 -4.79
CA ILE A 405 -2.11 20.85 -5.73
C ILE A 405 -1.89 22.22 -6.35
N PRO A 406 -1.63 23.30 -5.58
CA PRO A 406 -1.30 24.61 -6.15
C PRO A 406 -0.06 24.58 -7.05
N ILE A 407 1.01 23.91 -6.63
CA ILE A 407 2.23 23.83 -7.44
C ILE A 407 1.96 23.04 -8.73
N ALA A 408 1.22 21.92 -8.67
CA ALA A 408 0.87 21.16 -9.86
C ALA A 408 0.09 22.01 -10.87
N TRP A 409 -0.90 22.79 -10.40
CA TRP A 409 -1.68 23.69 -11.25
C TRP A 409 -0.78 24.73 -11.95
N VAL A 410 0.11 25.37 -11.21
CA VAL A 410 1.06 26.35 -11.77
C VAL A 410 2.00 25.69 -12.78
N LEU A 411 2.60 24.56 -12.42
CA LEU A 411 3.61 23.91 -13.27
C LEU A 411 3.00 23.27 -14.53
N VAL A 412 1.78 22.75 -14.46
CA VAL A 412 1.06 22.31 -15.66
C VAL A 412 0.85 23.48 -16.62
N GLY A 413 0.48 24.65 -16.12
CA GLY A 413 0.35 25.88 -16.94
C GLY A 413 1.69 26.34 -17.51
N VAL A 414 2.77 26.34 -16.72
CA VAL A 414 4.13 26.78 -17.17
C VAL A 414 4.72 25.84 -18.21
N PHE A 415 4.59 24.52 -17.99
CA PHE A 415 5.16 23.52 -18.92
C PHE A 415 4.20 23.20 -20.09
N ASN A 416 2.97 23.67 -20.03
CA ASN A 416 1.88 23.27 -20.91
C ASN A 416 1.81 21.76 -21.07
N SER A 417 1.98 21.03 -19.97
CA SER A 417 2.12 19.57 -19.94
C SER A 417 1.76 18.97 -18.60
N TRP A 418 1.18 17.77 -18.63
CA TRP A 418 0.86 16.97 -17.44
C TRP A 418 2.07 16.65 -16.55
N ILE A 419 3.30 16.71 -17.08
CA ILE A 419 4.53 16.45 -16.31
C ILE A 419 4.67 17.38 -15.10
N GLY A 420 4.03 18.56 -15.14
CA GLY A 420 3.96 19.49 -14.02
C GLY A 420 3.44 18.85 -12.73
N VAL A 421 2.55 17.85 -12.83
CA VAL A 421 2.05 17.10 -11.66
C VAL A 421 3.15 16.27 -11.02
N ILE A 422 4.04 15.66 -11.82
CA ILE A 422 5.15 14.83 -11.32
C ILE A 422 6.24 15.71 -10.70
N VAL A 423 6.54 16.84 -11.33
CA VAL A 423 7.48 17.83 -10.75
C VAL A 423 6.94 18.38 -9.42
N ALA A 424 5.63 18.59 -9.31
CA ALA A 424 4.99 18.98 -8.04
C ALA A 424 5.15 17.90 -6.95
N ASN A 425 5.09 16.60 -7.28
CA ASN A 425 5.38 15.52 -6.33
C ASN A 425 6.83 15.58 -5.83
N ILE A 426 7.78 15.81 -6.74
CA ILE A 426 9.20 15.95 -6.40
C ILE A 426 9.38 17.09 -5.38
N ILE A 427 8.80 18.26 -5.66
CA ILE A 427 8.89 19.43 -4.77
C ILE A 427 8.22 19.12 -3.43
N ALA A 428 7.01 18.55 -3.44
CA ALA A 428 6.23 18.24 -2.23
C ALA A 428 6.96 17.29 -1.28
N MET A 429 7.72 16.33 -1.81
CA MET A 429 8.46 15.36 -0.99
C MET A 429 9.88 15.79 -0.64
N SER A 430 10.45 16.75 -1.36
CA SER A 430 11.86 17.16 -1.21
C SER A 430 12.18 17.65 0.21
N LEU A 431 11.29 18.41 0.84
CA LEU A 431 11.52 18.93 2.19
C LEU A 431 11.73 17.81 3.21
N TYR A 432 10.87 16.78 3.17
CA TYR A 432 11.03 15.62 4.04
C TYR A 432 12.32 14.86 3.74
N CYS A 433 12.60 14.62 2.46
CA CYS A 433 13.78 13.88 2.02
C CYS A 433 15.11 14.56 2.39
N LEU A 434 15.14 15.89 2.54
CA LEU A 434 16.31 16.66 2.95
C LEU A 434 16.43 16.75 4.48
N ILE A 435 15.33 17.03 5.18
CA ILE A 435 15.38 17.35 6.61
C ILE A 435 15.40 16.10 7.48
N GLN A 436 14.64 15.06 7.10
CA GLN A 436 14.57 13.84 7.90
C GLN A 436 15.93 13.13 8.09
N PRO A 437 16.81 13.00 7.09
CA PRO A 437 18.14 12.42 7.30
C PRO A 437 19.00 13.19 8.30
N MET A 438 18.88 14.52 8.33
CA MET A 438 19.61 15.36 9.29
C MET A 438 19.09 15.11 10.71
N TRP A 439 17.77 15.05 10.87
CA TRP A 439 17.14 14.74 12.13
C TRP A 439 17.50 13.33 12.63
N LEU A 440 17.40 12.32 11.77
CA LEU A 440 17.76 10.93 12.12
C LEU A 440 19.23 10.79 12.52
N ASN A 441 20.15 11.43 11.81
CA ASN A 441 21.55 11.39 12.18
C ASN A 441 21.80 12.00 13.56
N LYS A 442 21.13 13.14 13.87
CA LYS A 442 21.22 13.78 15.19
C LYS A 442 20.60 12.90 16.28
N PHE A 443 19.42 12.34 16.02
CA PHE A 443 18.72 11.44 16.94
C PHE A 443 19.54 10.19 17.27
N LEU A 444 20.04 9.50 16.26
CA LEU A 444 20.84 8.28 16.43
C LEU A 444 22.18 8.55 17.13
N SER A 445 22.85 9.67 16.80
CA SER A 445 24.11 10.01 17.46
C SER A 445 23.93 10.42 18.91
N LYS A 446 22.83 11.10 19.27
CA LYS A 446 22.53 11.45 20.66
C LYS A 446 22.31 10.19 21.50
N ASN A 447 21.47 9.26 21.02
CA ASN A 447 21.14 8.05 21.76
C ASN A 447 22.30 7.04 21.80
N GLU A 448 23.21 7.04 20.81
CA GLU A 448 24.45 6.25 20.82
C GLU A 448 25.40 6.69 21.95
N LEU A 449 25.44 8.01 22.25
CA LEU A 449 26.23 8.54 23.37
C LEU A 449 25.66 8.18 24.75
N GLU A 450 24.36 7.93 24.83
CA GLU A 450 23.69 7.49 26.04
C GLU A 450 23.79 5.95 26.24
N GLU A 451 24.20 5.20 25.20
CA GLU A 451 24.40 3.75 25.23
C GLU A 451 25.83 3.38 25.72
N ASN A 452 26.82 4.26 25.49
CA ASN A 452 28.21 4.12 25.94
C ASN A 452 28.41 4.76 27.34
#